data_c8e0973eaf94f6f21ce2c738224c2c7f
#
_entry.id   c8e0973eaf94f6f21ce2c738224c2c7f
#
_cell.length_a   1.000
_cell.length_b   1.000
_cell.length_c   1.000
_cell.angle_alpha   90.00
_cell.angle_beta   90.00
_cell.angle_gamma   90.00
#
_symmetry.space_group_name_H-M   'P 1'
#
loop_
_entity.id
_entity.type
_entity.pdbx_description
1 polymer ?
#
loop_
_entity_poly.entity_id
_entity_poly.type
_entity_poly.pdbx_seq_one_letter_code
_entity_poly.pdbx_strand_id
1 'polypeptide(L)'
;MEKIVGYGELMLRLTPENDDFLSTFSEKLLSTYGGSEANSLSFLGRRGYNCEFLSSFPNNELGNKATSFLNSHGVKVNANIDHSRLGKYLAIPGTKNKPSKIIYDRKNSSFSKFKLNDKLINKTLKDCSYMIISGITPPLSNVCYDNVLKLIDKAKNNDIKIVYDINYRKD
;
A
#
# COMPACT_ATOMS: atom_id res chain seq x y z
N MET A 1 -19.38 14.46 -3.22
CA MET A 1 -18.33 13.79 -4.04
C MET A 1 -18.16 12.38 -3.49
N GLU A 2 -18.18 11.38 -4.35
CA GLU A 2 -18.04 9.97 -3.95
C GLU A 2 -16.71 9.74 -3.24
N LYS A 3 -16.74 8.98 -2.13
CA LYS A 3 -15.56 8.65 -1.36
C LYS A 3 -15.01 7.30 -1.81
N ILE A 4 -13.70 7.26 -2.04
CA ILE A 4 -12.97 6.08 -2.48
C ILE A 4 -11.97 5.69 -1.40
N VAL A 5 -12.05 4.45 -0.93
CA VAL A 5 -11.15 3.91 0.10
C VAL A 5 -10.28 2.79 -0.51
N GLY A 6 -8.99 2.80 -0.26
CA GLY A 6 -8.11 1.67 -0.56
C GLY A 6 -7.56 1.05 0.71
N TYR A 7 -7.47 -0.28 0.75
CA TYR A 7 -6.84 -1.04 1.83
C TYR A 7 -5.62 -1.78 1.29
N GLY A 8 -4.43 -1.39 1.74
CA GLY A 8 -3.20 -1.99 1.24
C GLY A 8 -1.95 -1.54 1.99
N GLU A 9 -0.80 -2.05 1.57
CA GLU A 9 0.50 -1.68 2.09
C GLU A 9 1.17 -0.60 1.23
N LEU A 10 1.61 0.47 1.87
CA LEU A 10 2.54 1.42 1.28
C LEU A 10 3.95 1.08 1.76
N MET A 11 4.85 0.85 0.81
CA MET A 11 6.24 0.46 1.08
C MET A 11 7.22 1.54 0.65
N LEU A 12 8.37 1.60 1.32
CA LEU A 12 9.51 2.36 0.82
C LEU A 12 10.07 1.65 -0.43
N ARG A 13 10.04 2.35 -1.56
CA ARG A 13 10.65 1.89 -2.81
C ARG A 13 12.05 2.46 -2.93
N LEU A 14 13.03 1.60 -3.14
CA LEU A 14 14.41 1.94 -3.44
C LEU A 14 14.68 1.57 -4.89
N THR A 15 15.20 2.50 -5.67
CA THR A 15 15.55 2.27 -7.08
C THR A 15 17.01 2.65 -7.28
N PRO A 16 17.88 1.73 -7.74
CA PRO A 16 19.25 2.06 -8.08
C PRO A 16 19.30 3.14 -9.19
N GLU A 17 20.28 4.02 -9.10
CA GLU A 17 20.50 5.04 -10.12
C GLU A 17 21.06 4.43 -11.40
N ASN A 18 21.83 3.33 -11.28
CA ASN A 18 22.46 2.62 -12.40
C ASN A 18 21.94 1.19 -12.54
N ASP A 19 22.09 0.62 -13.74
CA ASP A 19 21.61 -0.72 -14.10
C ASP A 19 22.50 -1.85 -13.53
N ASP A 20 23.72 -1.52 -13.06
CA ASP A 20 24.73 -2.47 -12.59
C ASP A 20 24.71 -2.74 -11.08
N PHE A 21 23.62 -2.39 -10.41
CA PHE A 21 23.48 -2.50 -8.95
C PHE A 21 23.95 -3.84 -8.37
N LEU A 22 23.67 -4.96 -9.04
CA LEU A 22 24.06 -6.29 -8.54
C LEU A 22 25.54 -6.61 -8.76
N SER A 23 26.27 -5.84 -9.53
CA SER A 23 27.69 -6.03 -9.85
C SER A 23 28.63 -4.97 -9.26
N THR A 24 28.07 -3.92 -8.63
CA THR A 24 28.85 -2.83 -8.04
C THR A 24 28.77 -2.84 -6.51
N PHE A 25 29.80 -2.34 -5.85
CA PHE A 25 29.85 -2.24 -4.37
C PHE A 25 29.42 -0.87 -3.83
N SER A 26 29.25 0.12 -4.71
CA SER A 26 28.83 1.46 -4.32
C SER A 26 27.71 1.93 -5.24
N GLU A 27 26.59 2.28 -4.65
CA GLU A 27 25.40 2.64 -5.40
C GLU A 27 24.57 3.73 -4.70
N LYS A 28 24.09 4.66 -5.49
CA LYS A 28 23.06 5.59 -5.03
C LYS A 28 21.69 5.01 -5.26
N LEU A 29 20.83 5.14 -4.25
CA LEU A 29 19.45 4.67 -4.30
C LEU A 29 18.50 5.87 -4.25
N LEU A 30 17.66 5.98 -5.27
CA LEU A 30 16.53 6.89 -5.25
C LEU A 30 15.42 6.28 -4.37
N SER A 31 14.90 7.06 -3.42
CA SER A 31 13.84 6.61 -2.53
C SER A 31 12.52 7.28 -2.87
N THR A 32 11.46 6.49 -2.92
CA THR A 32 10.07 6.94 -3.04
C THR A 32 9.15 5.94 -2.34
N TYR A 33 7.85 6.04 -2.55
CA TYR A 33 6.89 5.10 -1.99
C TYR A 33 6.09 4.43 -3.10
N GLY A 34 5.59 3.21 -2.83
CA GLY A 34 4.76 2.48 -3.77
C GLY A 34 3.92 1.41 -3.08
N GLY A 35 2.77 1.15 -3.67
CA GLY A 35 1.79 0.14 -3.26
C GLY A 35 0.66 0.15 -4.26
N SER A 36 0.04 -0.99 -4.54
CA SER A 36 -0.97 -1.11 -5.60
C SER A 36 -2.12 -0.13 -5.39
N GLU A 37 -2.81 -0.24 -4.28
CA GLU A 37 -3.95 0.60 -3.93
C GLU A 37 -3.54 2.06 -3.70
N ALA A 38 -2.38 2.28 -3.07
CA ALA A 38 -1.84 3.61 -2.81
C ALA A 38 -1.52 4.37 -4.09
N ASN A 39 -0.99 3.70 -5.12
CA ASN A 39 -0.72 4.31 -6.43
C ASN A 39 -2.02 4.74 -7.12
N SER A 40 -3.04 3.87 -7.09
CA SER A 40 -4.36 4.18 -7.66
C SER A 40 -5.02 5.36 -6.96
N LEU A 41 -5.00 5.37 -5.63
CA LEU A 41 -5.55 6.50 -4.85
C LEU A 41 -4.75 7.79 -5.06
N SER A 42 -3.42 7.73 -5.14
CA SER A 42 -2.58 8.90 -5.42
C SER A 42 -2.88 9.51 -6.78
N PHE A 43 -3.16 8.68 -7.78
CA PHE A 43 -3.58 9.14 -9.10
C PHE A 43 -4.94 9.85 -9.04
N LEU A 44 -5.93 9.28 -8.33
CA LEU A 44 -7.26 9.83 -8.15
C LEU A 44 -7.24 11.09 -7.27
N GLY A 45 -6.52 11.06 -6.14
CA GLY A 45 -6.42 12.19 -5.22
C GLY A 45 -5.83 13.44 -5.86
N ARG A 46 -4.79 13.30 -6.71
CA ARG A 46 -4.25 14.41 -7.52
C ARG A 46 -5.25 15.03 -8.49
N ARG A 47 -6.33 14.30 -8.81
CA ARG A 47 -7.44 14.78 -9.66
C ARG A 47 -8.61 15.32 -8.87
N GLY A 48 -8.46 15.45 -7.54
CA GLY A 48 -9.47 16.03 -6.66
C GLY A 48 -10.55 15.06 -6.19
N TYR A 49 -10.41 13.74 -6.44
CA TYR A 49 -11.34 12.76 -5.85
C TYR A 49 -11.15 12.67 -4.34
N ASN A 50 -12.22 12.38 -3.60
CA ASN A 50 -12.16 12.15 -2.15
C ASN A 50 -11.60 10.75 -1.84
N CYS A 51 -10.29 10.67 -1.64
CA CYS A 51 -9.55 9.43 -1.45
C CYS A 51 -9.08 9.25 0.00
N GLU A 52 -9.29 8.05 0.56
CA GLU A 52 -8.75 7.66 1.86
C GLU A 52 -7.99 6.34 1.76
N PHE A 53 -6.87 6.23 2.46
CA PHE A 53 -6.05 5.03 2.50
C PHE A 53 -6.07 4.41 3.90
N LEU A 54 -6.53 3.15 3.99
CA LEU A 54 -6.56 2.34 5.20
C LEU A 54 -5.34 1.44 5.25
N SER A 55 -4.50 1.61 6.27
CA SER A 55 -3.23 0.90 6.38
C SER A 55 -2.71 0.82 7.82
N SER A 56 -1.45 0.41 8.00
CA SER A 56 -0.71 0.52 9.25
C SER A 56 0.73 0.94 8.98
N PHE A 57 1.25 1.86 9.80
CA PHE A 57 2.60 2.41 9.68
C PHE A 57 3.37 2.33 10.99
N PRO A 58 4.72 2.27 10.94
CA PRO A 58 5.54 2.34 12.14
C PRO A 58 5.53 3.75 12.73
N ASN A 59 5.68 3.82 14.06
CA ASN A 59 5.84 5.08 14.80
C ASN A 59 7.30 5.58 14.69
N ASN A 60 7.68 6.06 13.51
CA ASN A 60 8.99 6.64 13.23
C ASN A 60 8.94 7.55 11.99
N GLU A 61 10.08 8.15 11.63
CA GLU A 61 10.20 9.09 10.51
C GLU A 61 9.79 8.49 9.16
N LEU A 62 10.01 7.18 8.94
CA LEU A 62 9.59 6.52 7.70
C LEU A 62 8.07 6.42 7.60
N GLY A 63 7.38 6.10 8.71
CA GLY A 63 5.92 6.09 8.77
C GLY A 63 5.34 7.50 8.59
N ASN A 64 5.96 8.50 9.21
CA ASN A 64 5.56 9.91 9.06
C ASN A 64 5.72 10.39 7.62
N LYS A 65 6.85 10.07 6.98
CA LYS A 65 7.08 10.39 5.56
C LYS A 65 6.12 9.65 4.62
N ALA A 66 5.79 8.38 4.91
CA ALA A 66 4.81 7.63 4.14
C ALA A 66 3.42 8.30 4.19
N THR A 67 2.99 8.74 5.38
CA THR A 67 1.76 9.50 5.57
C THR A 67 1.79 10.82 4.82
N SER A 68 2.88 11.59 4.95
CA SER A 68 3.04 12.87 4.25
C SER A 68 3.06 12.72 2.74
N PHE A 69 3.65 11.63 2.22
CA PHE A 69 3.64 11.32 0.80
C PHE A 69 2.22 11.15 0.27
N LEU A 70 1.37 10.36 0.94
CA LEU A 70 -0.02 10.18 0.52
C LEU A 70 -0.82 11.48 0.63
N ASN A 71 -0.65 12.22 1.73
CA ASN A 71 -1.34 13.50 1.92
C ASN A 71 -0.97 14.51 0.83
N SER A 72 0.30 14.57 0.39
CA SER A 72 0.73 15.44 -0.71
C SER A 72 0.12 15.08 -2.07
N HIS A 73 -0.44 13.87 -2.17
CA HIS A 73 -1.17 13.40 -3.35
C HIS A 73 -2.71 13.52 -3.19
N GLY A 74 -3.19 14.22 -2.17
CA GLY A 74 -4.62 14.38 -1.92
C GLY A 74 -5.31 13.13 -1.35
N VAL A 75 -4.55 12.22 -0.75
CA VAL A 75 -5.07 11.00 -0.13
C VAL A 75 -5.01 11.12 1.38
N LYS A 76 -6.16 11.10 2.04
CA LYS A 76 -6.25 11.10 3.49
C LYS A 76 -5.86 9.72 4.04
N VAL A 77 -5.03 9.70 5.08
CA VAL A 77 -4.55 8.47 5.69
C VAL A 77 -5.33 8.14 6.96
N ASN A 78 -5.91 6.94 6.98
CA ASN A 78 -6.46 6.29 8.17
C ASN A 78 -5.58 5.08 8.49
N ALA A 79 -4.61 5.26 9.38
CA ALA A 79 -3.67 4.19 9.69
C ALA A 79 -3.61 3.88 11.18
N ASN A 80 -3.38 2.61 11.48
CA ASN A 80 -2.83 2.22 12.77
C ASN A 80 -1.36 2.63 12.84
N ILE A 81 -0.91 2.99 14.02
CA ILE A 81 0.50 3.33 14.27
C ILE A 81 1.03 2.36 15.31
N ASP A 82 2.14 1.69 15.02
CA ASP A 82 2.77 0.71 15.91
C ASP A 82 4.32 0.84 15.96
N HIS A 83 4.98 -0.05 16.66
CA HIS A 83 6.45 -0.09 16.77
C HIS A 83 7.11 -1.13 15.84
N SER A 84 6.38 -1.61 14.84
CA SER A 84 6.92 -2.53 13.83
C SER A 84 7.76 -1.78 12.78
N ARG A 85 7.91 -2.32 11.59
CA ARG A 85 8.72 -1.75 10.51
C ARG A 85 7.87 -1.38 9.29
N LEU A 86 8.31 -0.40 8.53
CA LEU A 86 7.78 -0.17 7.19
C LEU A 86 8.31 -1.26 6.24
N GLY A 87 7.43 -1.85 5.44
CA GLY A 87 7.83 -2.70 4.33
C GLY A 87 8.66 -1.90 3.32
N LYS A 88 9.61 -2.54 2.66
CA LYS A 88 10.41 -1.94 1.59
C LYS A 88 10.63 -2.92 0.44
N TYR A 89 10.98 -2.40 -0.70
CA TYR A 89 11.41 -3.18 -1.83
C TYR A 89 12.44 -2.45 -2.66
N LEU A 90 13.32 -3.23 -3.28
CA LEU A 90 14.28 -2.75 -4.25
C LEU A 90 13.72 -3.03 -5.64
N ALA A 91 13.56 -1.99 -6.44
CA ALA A 91 13.11 -2.07 -7.82
C ALA A 91 14.32 -1.83 -8.74
N ILE A 92 14.91 -2.89 -9.25
CA ILE A 92 16.04 -2.84 -10.18
C ILE A 92 15.44 -2.70 -11.59
N PRO A 93 15.70 -1.60 -12.30
CA PRO A 93 15.23 -1.41 -13.66
C PRO A 93 15.73 -2.51 -14.59
N GLY A 94 14.94 -2.88 -15.58
CA GLY A 94 15.40 -3.74 -16.66
C GLY A 94 16.24 -2.96 -17.66
N THR A 95 17.16 -3.66 -18.32
CA THR A 95 17.92 -3.15 -19.46
C THR A 95 17.42 -3.80 -20.75
N LYS A 96 17.99 -3.41 -21.90
CA LYS A 96 17.70 -4.06 -23.18
C LYS A 96 17.89 -5.59 -23.15
N ASN A 97 18.81 -6.08 -22.29
CA ASN A 97 19.22 -7.50 -22.25
C ASN A 97 18.86 -8.20 -20.93
N LYS A 98 18.29 -7.49 -19.94
CA LYS A 98 17.92 -8.06 -18.64
C LYS A 98 16.53 -7.57 -18.24
N PRO A 99 15.63 -8.46 -17.77
CA PRO A 99 14.34 -8.05 -17.26
C PRO A 99 14.50 -7.23 -15.96
N SER A 100 13.51 -6.41 -15.64
CA SER A 100 13.44 -5.74 -14.33
C SER A 100 13.32 -6.78 -13.21
N LYS A 101 13.87 -6.46 -12.05
CA LYS A 101 13.82 -7.34 -10.86
C LYS A 101 13.30 -6.58 -9.65
N ILE A 102 12.39 -7.20 -8.91
CA ILE A 102 11.91 -6.67 -7.65
C ILE A 102 12.37 -7.58 -6.52
N ILE A 103 12.97 -6.99 -5.48
CA ILE A 103 13.39 -7.70 -4.27
C ILE A 103 12.58 -7.13 -3.11
N TYR A 104 11.69 -7.95 -2.55
CA TYR A 104 10.83 -7.54 -1.44
C TYR A 104 11.49 -7.82 -0.08
N ASP A 105 11.41 -6.84 0.81
CA ASP A 105 11.69 -6.96 2.23
C ASP A 105 10.50 -6.38 3.02
N ARG A 106 9.41 -7.16 3.12
CA ARG A 106 8.13 -6.73 3.69
C ARG A 106 7.57 -7.67 4.76
N LYS A 107 8.26 -8.77 5.04
CA LYS A 107 7.84 -9.72 6.09
C LYS A 107 7.81 -9.04 7.44
N ASN A 108 6.76 -9.29 8.21
CA ASN A 108 6.54 -8.70 9.54
C ASN A 108 6.51 -7.16 9.55
N SER A 109 6.07 -6.53 8.48
CA SER A 109 5.79 -5.09 8.45
C SER A 109 4.61 -4.72 9.35
N SER A 110 4.50 -3.44 9.72
CA SER A 110 3.33 -2.90 10.45
C SER A 110 2.02 -3.33 9.79
N PHE A 111 1.93 -3.21 8.47
CA PHE A 111 0.75 -3.60 7.73
C PHE A 111 0.44 -5.09 7.83
N SER A 112 1.43 -5.95 7.63
CA SER A 112 1.23 -7.41 7.60
C SER A 112 0.84 -8.03 8.95
N LYS A 113 1.05 -7.30 10.05
CA LYS A 113 0.69 -7.70 11.42
C LYS A 113 -0.58 -7.06 11.93
N PHE A 114 -1.03 -6.00 11.30
CA PHE A 114 -2.12 -5.19 11.81
C PHE A 114 -3.48 -5.87 11.67
N LYS A 115 -4.10 -6.24 12.79
CA LYS A 115 -5.47 -6.72 12.84
C LYS A 115 -6.44 -5.55 12.89
N LEU A 116 -7.26 -5.40 11.86
CA LEU A 116 -8.29 -4.37 11.76
C LEU A 116 -9.34 -4.51 12.88
N ASN A 117 -9.63 -3.41 13.55
CA ASN A 117 -10.73 -3.31 14.50
C ASN A 117 -11.95 -2.61 13.86
N ASP A 118 -13.14 -2.92 14.40
CA ASP A 118 -14.40 -2.39 13.87
C ASP A 118 -14.47 -0.87 13.94
N LYS A 119 -13.89 -0.24 14.97
CA LYS A 119 -13.88 1.22 15.11
C LYS A 119 -13.19 1.89 13.92
N LEU A 120 -12.01 1.38 13.52
CA LEU A 120 -11.26 1.94 12.39
C LEU A 120 -11.96 1.63 11.06
N ILE A 121 -12.50 0.42 10.90
CA ILE A 121 -13.26 0.03 9.70
C ILE A 121 -14.48 0.96 9.55
N ASN A 122 -15.33 1.06 10.57
CA ASN A 122 -16.55 1.84 10.51
C ASN A 122 -16.25 3.34 10.28
N LYS A 123 -15.19 3.88 10.91
CA LYS A 123 -14.74 5.25 10.65
C LYS A 123 -14.33 5.45 9.19
N THR A 124 -13.55 4.51 8.65
CA THR A 124 -12.99 4.64 7.30
C THR A 124 -14.04 4.40 6.23
N LEU A 125 -14.94 3.41 6.42
CA LEU A 125 -15.98 3.08 5.43
C LEU A 125 -17.24 3.94 5.53
N LYS A 126 -17.34 4.82 6.53
CA LYS A 126 -18.46 5.78 6.62
C LYS A 126 -18.50 6.63 5.34
N ASP A 127 -19.68 6.70 4.71
CA ASP A 127 -19.93 7.43 3.45
C ASP A 127 -19.04 7.00 2.27
N CYS A 128 -18.52 5.77 2.31
CA CYS A 128 -17.68 5.20 1.26
C CYS A 128 -18.56 4.70 0.10
N SER A 129 -18.22 5.08 -1.13
CA SER A 129 -18.90 4.61 -2.36
C SER A 129 -18.14 3.47 -3.03
N TYR A 130 -16.81 3.51 -2.99
CA TYR A 130 -15.93 2.53 -3.64
C TYR A 130 -14.81 2.08 -2.71
N MET A 131 -14.51 0.79 -2.71
CA MET A 131 -13.37 0.21 -2.02
C MET A 131 -12.45 -0.49 -3.01
N ILE A 132 -11.16 -0.11 -3.01
CA ILE A 132 -10.11 -0.71 -3.86
C ILE A 132 -9.30 -1.68 -3.00
N ILE A 133 -9.17 -2.92 -3.46
CA ILE A 133 -8.34 -3.97 -2.87
C ILE A 133 -7.56 -4.65 -3.98
N SER A 134 -6.30 -4.98 -3.72
CA SER A 134 -5.47 -5.76 -4.63
C SER A 134 -5.27 -7.19 -4.14
N GLY A 135 -5.24 -8.14 -5.07
CA GLY A 135 -4.99 -9.56 -4.81
C GLY A 135 -3.61 -9.87 -4.25
N ILE A 136 -2.67 -8.89 -4.25
CA ILE A 136 -1.39 -9.03 -3.56
C ILE A 136 -1.53 -8.90 -2.03
N THR A 137 -2.60 -8.30 -1.54
CA THR A 137 -2.80 -8.02 -0.11
C THR A 137 -3.15 -9.26 0.72
N PRO A 138 -4.12 -10.13 0.35
CA PRO A 138 -4.48 -11.30 1.14
C PRO A 138 -3.31 -12.26 1.42
N PRO A 139 -2.43 -12.60 0.46
CA PRO A 139 -1.36 -13.58 0.69
C PRO A 139 -0.19 -13.08 1.54
N LEU A 140 -0.18 -11.81 1.96
CA LEU A 140 0.91 -11.28 2.78
C LEU A 140 0.98 -11.90 4.18
N SER A 141 -0.17 -12.24 4.76
CA SER A 141 -0.29 -12.91 6.05
C SER A 141 -1.73 -13.39 6.28
N ASN A 142 -1.93 -14.32 7.23
CA ASN A 142 -3.27 -14.71 7.66
C ASN A 142 -4.08 -13.51 8.18
N VAL A 143 -3.41 -12.57 8.86
CA VAL A 143 -4.04 -11.33 9.34
C VAL A 143 -4.55 -10.47 8.17
N CYS A 144 -3.76 -10.32 7.11
CA CYS A 144 -4.19 -9.59 5.92
C CYS A 144 -5.36 -10.29 5.22
N TYR A 145 -5.33 -11.61 5.14
CA TYR A 145 -6.43 -12.41 4.58
C TYR A 145 -7.73 -12.19 5.35
N ASP A 146 -7.70 -12.34 6.69
CA ASP A 146 -8.86 -12.13 7.55
C ASP A 146 -9.39 -10.69 7.47
N ASN A 147 -8.48 -9.70 7.42
CA ASN A 147 -8.85 -8.30 7.25
C ASN A 147 -9.58 -8.05 5.93
N VAL A 148 -9.11 -8.65 4.83
CA VAL A 148 -9.74 -8.48 3.51
C VAL A 148 -11.13 -9.10 3.51
N LEU A 149 -11.31 -10.30 4.07
CA LEU A 149 -12.65 -10.91 4.20
C LEU A 149 -13.59 -10.02 5.01
N LYS A 150 -13.12 -9.51 6.15
CA LYS A 150 -13.91 -8.62 7.01
C LYS A 150 -14.31 -7.32 6.30
N LEU A 151 -13.41 -6.75 5.49
CA LEU A 151 -13.69 -5.54 4.71
C LEU A 151 -14.70 -5.81 3.60
N ILE A 152 -14.59 -6.95 2.91
CA ILE A 152 -15.54 -7.36 1.87
C ILE A 152 -16.95 -7.51 2.47
N ASP A 153 -17.08 -8.20 3.61
CA ASP A 153 -18.37 -8.36 4.29
C ASP A 153 -18.96 -7.02 4.71
N LYS A 154 -18.14 -6.13 5.28
CA LYS A 154 -18.58 -4.78 5.64
C LYS A 154 -18.98 -3.95 4.42
N ALA A 155 -18.24 -4.05 3.32
CA ALA A 155 -18.57 -3.33 2.09
C ALA A 155 -19.91 -3.81 1.50
N LYS A 156 -20.14 -5.12 1.43
CA LYS A 156 -21.41 -5.70 0.97
C LYS A 156 -22.59 -5.27 1.81
N ASN A 157 -22.44 -5.26 3.14
CA ASN A 157 -23.52 -4.87 4.07
C ASN A 157 -23.81 -3.35 4.08
N ASN A 158 -23.02 -2.54 3.39
CA ASN A 158 -23.19 -1.08 3.28
C ASN A 158 -23.28 -0.62 1.83
N ASP A 159 -23.58 -1.50 0.88
CA ASP A 159 -23.72 -1.22 -0.56
C ASP A 159 -22.49 -0.52 -1.19
N ILE A 160 -21.29 -0.75 -0.62
CA ILE A 160 -20.03 -0.20 -1.14
C ILE A 160 -19.56 -1.06 -2.32
N LYS A 161 -19.32 -0.43 -3.46
CA LYS A 161 -18.79 -1.10 -4.65
C LYS A 161 -17.32 -1.48 -4.46
N ILE A 162 -17.00 -2.75 -4.72
CA ILE A 162 -15.62 -3.25 -4.59
C ILE A 162 -14.95 -3.27 -5.97
N VAL A 163 -13.79 -2.61 -6.07
CA VAL A 163 -12.88 -2.68 -7.21
C VAL A 163 -11.73 -3.60 -6.81
N TYR A 164 -11.65 -4.76 -7.41
CA TYR A 164 -10.63 -5.76 -7.09
C TYR A 164 -9.66 -5.92 -8.25
N ASP A 165 -8.39 -5.52 -8.01
CA ASP A 165 -7.29 -5.80 -8.93
C ASP A 165 -6.74 -7.20 -8.61
N ILE A 166 -6.89 -8.15 -9.52
CA ILE A 166 -6.42 -9.54 -9.35
C ILE A 166 -4.91 -9.56 -9.05
N ASN A 167 -4.14 -8.69 -9.69
CA ASN A 167 -2.69 -8.48 -9.48
C ASN A 167 -1.90 -9.80 -9.37
N TYR A 168 -2.28 -10.77 -10.20
CA TYR A 168 -1.63 -12.07 -10.21
C TYR A 168 -0.16 -11.95 -10.59
N ARG A 169 0.70 -12.59 -9.81
CA ARG A 169 2.14 -12.70 -10.04
C ARG A 169 2.48 -14.18 -10.18
N LYS A 170 3.14 -14.53 -11.27
CA LYS A 170 3.74 -15.85 -11.42
C LYS A 170 5.12 -15.76 -10.75
N ASP A 171 5.36 -16.58 -9.71
CA ASP A 171 6.65 -16.69 -9.03
C ASP A 171 7.70 -17.36 -9.95
#